data_eaea5a64c840a6f5ee0c57bb6ff56c0d
#
_entry.id   eaea5a64c840a6f5ee0c57bb6ff56c0d
#
_cell.length_a   1.000
_cell.length_b   1.000
_cell.length_c   1.000
_cell.angle_alpha   90.00
_cell.angle_beta   90.00
_cell.angle_gamma   90.00
#
_symmetry.space_group_name_H-M   'P 1'
#
loop_
_entity.id
_entity.type
_entity.pdbx_description
1 polymer ?
#
loop_
_entity_poly.entity_id
_entity_poly.type
_entity_poly.pdbx_seq_one_letter_code
_entity_poly.pdbx_strand_id
1 'polypeptide(L)'
;MFSNQLKELKIPIKTYLNTAKQRAKNAGYDPKLLSLSKDKEYKLNYDGVNFGRSGYGDFIIWSILEDRGLVEKGYAEMKQNIFHKSHTKIKGDWKNNPKSPNNLALKINW
;
A
#
# COMPACT_ATOMS: atom_id res chain seq x y z
N MET A 1 3.31 -4.47 14.67
CA MET A 1 3.24 -3.17 13.98
C MET A 1 3.88 -3.28 12.59
N PHE A 2 3.47 -2.45 11.68
CA PHE A 2 4.00 -2.48 10.32
C PHE A 2 5.51 -2.25 10.23
N SER A 3 6.05 -1.38 11.09
CA SER A 3 7.49 -1.16 11.15
C SER A 3 8.27 -2.44 11.47
N ASN A 4 7.71 -3.32 12.30
CA ASN A 4 8.33 -4.62 12.59
C ASN A 4 8.29 -5.55 11.39
N GLN A 5 7.19 -5.54 10.64
CA GLN A 5 7.07 -6.31 9.40
C GLN A 5 8.13 -5.89 8.38
N LEU A 6 8.30 -4.59 8.19
CA LEU A 6 9.34 -4.06 7.29
C LEU A 6 10.75 -4.46 7.74
N LYS A 7 11.00 -4.41 9.05
CA LYS A 7 12.28 -4.81 9.62
C LYS A 7 12.58 -6.30 9.35
N GLU A 8 11.59 -7.17 9.54
CA GLU A 8 11.72 -8.60 9.27
C GLU A 8 12.02 -8.88 7.80
N LEU A 9 11.41 -8.11 6.89
CA LEU A 9 11.63 -8.21 5.45
C LEU A 9 12.88 -7.47 4.99
N LYS A 10 13.60 -6.80 5.91
CA LYS A 10 14.78 -5.98 5.62
C LYS A 10 14.48 -4.88 4.59
N ILE A 11 13.28 -4.29 4.67
CA ILE A 11 12.88 -3.17 3.85
C ILE A 11 12.99 -1.91 4.70
N PRO A 12 13.85 -0.94 4.34
CA PRO A 12 13.91 0.32 5.07
C PRO A 12 12.56 1.05 5.02
N ILE A 13 12.12 1.58 6.15
CA ILE A 13 10.87 2.35 6.24
C ILE A 13 10.86 3.48 5.21
N LYS A 14 11.98 4.18 5.07
CA LYS A 14 12.14 5.27 4.11
C LYS A 14 11.91 4.81 2.68
N THR A 15 12.41 3.65 2.31
CA THR A 15 12.23 3.08 0.97
C THR A 15 10.75 2.81 0.70
N TYR A 16 10.08 2.14 1.63
CA TYR A 16 8.64 1.87 1.49
C TYR A 16 7.84 3.17 1.39
N LEU A 17 8.08 4.10 2.32
CA LEU A 17 7.33 5.34 2.39
C LEU A 17 7.56 6.24 1.16
N ASN A 18 8.79 6.32 0.67
CA ASN A 18 9.10 7.09 -0.54
C ASN A 18 8.39 6.51 -1.76
N THR A 19 8.36 5.20 -1.90
CA THR A 19 7.62 4.54 -2.98
C THR A 19 6.13 4.81 -2.86
N ALA A 20 5.57 4.69 -1.66
CA ALA A 20 4.16 5.00 -1.41
C ALA A 20 3.82 6.45 -1.76
N LYS A 21 4.68 7.40 -1.39
CA LYS A 21 4.49 8.82 -1.71
C LYS A 21 4.54 9.08 -3.21
N GLN A 22 5.44 8.41 -3.93
CA GLN A 22 5.52 8.54 -5.38
C GLN A 22 4.25 8.00 -6.04
N ARG A 23 3.75 6.87 -5.59
CA ARG A 23 2.50 6.29 -6.09
C ARG A 23 1.30 7.19 -5.77
N ALA A 24 1.25 7.77 -4.58
CA ALA A 24 0.22 8.73 -4.19
C ALA A 24 0.23 9.95 -5.12
N LYS A 25 1.40 10.52 -5.38
CA LYS A 25 1.57 11.66 -6.28
C LYS A 25 1.07 11.30 -7.69
N ASN A 26 1.45 10.14 -8.20
CA ASN A 26 1.03 9.69 -9.53
C ASN A 26 -0.49 9.49 -9.62
N ALA A 27 -1.14 9.19 -8.51
CA ALA A 27 -2.60 9.01 -8.43
C ALA A 27 -3.36 10.31 -8.15
N GLY A 28 -2.66 11.45 -8.02
CA GLY A 28 -3.29 12.74 -7.79
C GLY A 28 -3.43 13.14 -6.33
N TYR A 29 -2.82 12.40 -5.41
CA TYR A 29 -2.81 12.75 -3.99
C TYR A 29 -1.61 13.62 -3.63
N ASP A 30 -1.71 14.36 -2.52
CA ASP A 30 -0.59 15.15 -2.01
C ASP A 30 0.35 14.26 -1.17
N PRO A 31 1.58 14.01 -1.61
CA PRO A 31 2.50 13.13 -0.87
C PRO A 31 2.86 13.67 0.51
N LYS A 32 2.72 14.96 0.76
CA LYS A 32 2.99 15.56 2.07
C LYS A 32 1.99 15.12 3.15
N LEU A 33 0.80 14.68 2.75
CA LEU A 33 -0.25 14.23 3.66
C LEU A 33 -0.16 12.73 3.97
N LEU A 34 0.76 12.02 3.33
CA LEU A 34 0.95 10.58 3.50
C LEU A 34 2.05 10.30 4.51
N SER A 35 1.75 9.44 5.47
CA SER A 35 2.69 9.02 6.52
C SER A 35 2.43 7.58 6.92
N LEU A 36 3.30 7.01 7.75
CA LEU A 36 3.03 5.73 8.37
C LEU A 36 1.88 5.89 9.37
N SER A 37 0.98 4.90 9.41
CA SER A 37 -0.08 4.89 10.40
C SER A 37 0.48 4.68 11.80
N LYS A 38 -0.10 5.36 12.78
CA LYS A 38 0.19 5.13 14.20
C LYS A 38 -0.64 3.98 14.76
N ASP A 39 -1.65 3.54 14.00
CA ASP A 39 -2.50 2.40 14.37
C ASP A 39 -1.81 1.11 13.93
N LYS A 40 -1.71 0.15 14.84
CA LYS A 40 -1.03 -1.13 14.59
C LYS A 40 -1.69 -2.00 13.52
N GLU A 41 -2.96 -1.76 13.22
CA GLU A 41 -3.71 -2.54 12.24
C GLU A 41 -3.54 -2.04 10.80
N TYR A 42 -2.97 -0.85 10.63
CA TYR A 42 -2.81 -0.21 9.32
C TYR A 42 -1.37 0.16 9.03
N LYS A 43 -1.03 0.22 7.76
CA LYS A 43 0.32 0.59 7.30
C LYS A 43 0.49 2.09 7.15
N LEU A 44 -0.49 2.73 6.55
CA LEU A 44 -0.38 4.11 6.09
C LEU A 44 -1.55 4.94 6.60
N ASN A 45 -1.31 6.26 6.63
CA ASN A 45 -2.30 7.27 6.94
C ASN A 45 -2.23 8.38 5.90
N TYR A 46 -3.38 8.77 5.36
CA TYR A 46 -3.47 9.89 4.44
C TYR A 46 -4.48 10.89 4.98
N ASP A 47 -4.01 12.09 5.34
CA ASP A 47 -4.85 13.19 5.81
C ASP A 47 -5.84 12.73 6.91
N GLY A 48 -5.33 11.96 7.87
CA GLY A 48 -6.11 11.45 9.00
C GLY A 48 -6.82 10.12 8.77
N VAL A 49 -6.77 9.56 7.57
CA VAL A 49 -7.44 8.30 7.23
C VAL A 49 -6.44 7.15 7.22
N ASN A 50 -6.61 6.17 8.10
CA ASN A 50 -5.80 4.95 8.11
C ASN A 50 -6.24 3.99 7.02
N PHE A 51 -5.28 3.39 6.33
CA PHE A 51 -5.58 2.41 5.28
C PHE A 51 -4.43 1.42 5.08
N GLY A 52 -4.71 0.33 4.36
CA GLY A 52 -3.73 -0.72 4.09
C GLY A 52 -3.46 -1.56 5.32
N ARG A 53 -3.94 -2.80 5.33
CA ARG A 53 -3.80 -3.68 6.49
C ARG A 53 -2.35 -4.04 6.76
N SER A 54 -1.91 -3.85 7.99
CA SER A 54 -0.64 -4.31 8.50
C SER A 54 -0.61 -5.85 8.58
N GLY A 55 0.55 -6.45 8.43
CA GLY A 55 0.71 -7.92 8.48
C GLY A 55 0.56 -8.62 7.14
N TYR A 56 0.04 -7.95 6.12
CA TYR A 56 -0.10 -8.48 4.77
C TYR A 56 0.86 -7.77 3.81
N GLY A 57 1.30 -8.48 2.76
CA GLY A 57 2.05 -7.85 1.69
C GLY A 57 1.15 -6.98 0.82
N ASP A 58 1.75 -6.02 0.12
CA ASP A 58 1.09 -5.24 -0.91
C ASP A 58 1.99 -5.14 -2.14
N PHE A 59 1.54 -4.45 -3.18
CA PHE A 59 2.32 -4.34 -4.41
C PHE A 59 3.70 -3.73 -4.18
N ILE A 60 3.80 -2.75 -3.28
CA ILE A 60 5.08 -2.12 -2.94
C ILE A 60 6.05 -3.16 -2.34
N ILE A 61 5.58 -3.92 -1.35
CA ILE A 61 6.39 -4.97 -0.71
C ILE A 61 6.79 -6.03 -1.73
N TRP A 62 5.83 -6.56 -2.49
CA TRP A 62 6.09 -7.61 -3.46
C TRP A 62 7.03 -7.16 -4.57
N SER A 63 6.92 -5.90 -5.02
CA SER A 63 7.84 -5.34 -6.02
C SER A 63 9.27 -5.28 -5.51
N ILE A 64 9.47 -4.87 -4.26
CA ILE A 64 10.79 -4.80 -3.66
C ILE A 64 11.39 -6.20 -3.53
N LEU A 65 10.59 -7.17 -3.06
CA LEU A 65 11.06 -8.56 -2.92
C LEU A 65 11.34 -9.21 -4.27
N GLU A 66 10.56 -8.90 -5.28
CA GLU A 66 10.77 -9.38 -6.65
C GLU A 66 12.08 -8.83 -7.22
N ASP A 67 12.35 -7.54 -7.04
CA ASP A 67 13.59 -6.90 -7.46
C ASP A 67 14.82 -7.52 -6.78
N ARG A 68 14.66 -8.04 -5.58
CA ARG A 68 15.72 -8.74 -4.84
C ARG A 68 15.84 -10.21 -5.18
N GLY A 69 14.97 -10.73 -6.04
CA GLY A 69 14.96 -12.14 -6.41
C GLY A 69 14.42 -13.08 -5.33
N LEU A 70 13.70 -12.53 -4.31
CA LEU A 70 13.15 -13.32 -3.21
C LEU A 70 11.78 -13.93 -3.54
N VAL A 71 11.12 -13.44 -4.58
CA VAL A 71 9.91 -14.02 -5.15
C VAL A 71 10.07 -14.08 -6.67
N GLU A 72 9.27 -14.90 -7.33
CA GLU A 72 9.34 -15.08 -8.77
C GLU A 72 9.02 -13.80 -9.54
N LYS A 73 9.64 -13.64 -10.70
CA LYS A 73 9.35 -12.54 -11.60
C LYS A 73 7.88 -12.58 -12.02
N GLY A 74 7.19 -11.45 -11.90
CA GLY A 74 5.75 -11.35 -12.18
C GLY A 74 4.86 -11.58 -10.96
N TYR A 75 5.42 -11.95 -9.81
CA TYR A 75 4.65 -12.22 -8.60
C TYR A 75 3.91 -10.97 -8.10
N ALA A 76 4.58 -9.82 -8.10
CA ALA A 76 3.98 -8.57 -7.64
C ALA A 76 2.76 -8.19 -8.51
N GLU A 77 2.89 -8.29 -9.83
CA GLU A 77 1.81 -7.99 -10.76
C GLU A 77 0.63 -8.96 -10.59
N MET A 78 0.92 -10.24 -10.39
CA MET A 78 -0.12 -11.25 -10.13
C MET A 78 -0.91 -10.91 -8.89
N LYS A 79 -0.24 -10.58 -7.79
CA LYS A 79 -0.89 -10.18 -6.53
C LYS A 79 -1.69 -8.89 -6.69
N GLN A 80 -1.15 -7.92 -7.43
CA GLN A 80 -1.83 -6.67 -7.74
C GLN A 80 -3.16 -6.93 -8.46
N ASN A 81 -3.14 -7.76 -9.48
CA ASN A 81 -4.32 -8.09 -10.27
C ASN A 81 -5.40 -8.77 -9.42
N ILE A 82 -5.01 -9.71 -8.55
CA ILE A 82 -5.93 -10.37 -7.63
C ILE A 82 -6.58 -9.36 -6.68
N PHE A 83 -5.78 -8.47 -6.11
CA PHE A 83 -6.29 -7.46 -5.17
C PHE A 83 -7.27 -6.51 -5.87
N HIS A 84 -6.90 -5.96 -7.03
CA HIS A 84 -7.77 -5.05 -7.77
C HIS A 84 -9.07 -5.71 -8.17
N LYS A 85 -9.01 -6.95 -8.63
CA LYS A 85 -10.20 -7.70 -9.05
C LYS A 85 -11.18 -7.90 -7.89
N SER A 86 -10.71 -8.25 -6.70
CA SER A 86 -11.57 -8.47 -5.54
C SER A 86 -12.05 -7.17 -4.90
N HIS A 87 -11.19 -6.17 -4.78
CA HIS A 87 -11.49 -4.94 -4.02
C HIS A 87 -12.26 -3.91 -4.83
N THR A 88 -12.25 -3.97 -6.16
CA THR A 88 -13.12 -3.11 -6.98
C THR A 88 -14.59 -3.55 -6.95
N LYS A 89 -14.87 -4.78 -6.51
CA LYS A 89 -16.22 -5.32 -6.38
C LYS A 89 -16.89 -5.02 -5.04
N ILE A 90 -16.18 -4.40 -4.09
CA ILE A 90 -16.74 -4.05 -2.79
C ILE A 90 -17.88 -3.05 -3.00
N LYS A 91 -19.04 -3.33 -2.37
CA LYS A 91 -20.23 -2.48 -2.46
C LYS A 91 -20.08 -1.21 -1.62
N GLY A 92 -20.80 -0.15 -2.00
CA GLY A 92 -20.84 1.11 -1.28
C GLY A 92 -20.32 2.28 -2.10
N ASP A 93 -20.37 3.49 -1.52
CA ASP A 93 -19.99 4.75 -2.19
C ASP A 93 -18.50 5.05 -2.15
N TRP A 94 -17.67 4.10 -1.76
CA TRP A 94 -16.24 4.34 -1.61
C TRP A 94 -15.58 4.84 -2.92
N LYS A 95 -16.10 4.44 -4.08
CA LYS A 95 -15.57 4.85 -5.39
C LYS A 95 -15.66 6.35 -5.62
N ASN A 96 -16.68 7.00 -5.06
CA ASN A 96 -16.91 8.43 -5.18
C ASN A 96 -16.14 9.24 -4.14
N ASN A 97 -15.50 8.58 -3.18
CA ASN A 97 -14.70 9.23 -2.15
C ASN A 97 -13.21 8.88 -2.35
N PRO A 98 -12.40 9.79 -2.93
CA PRO A 98 -10.98 9.53 -3.16
C PRO A 98 -10.19 9.27 -1.87
N LYS A 99 -10.69 9.72 -0.73
CA LYS A 99 -10.06 9.51 0.58
C LYS A 99 -10.62 8.32 1.34
N SER A 100 -11.48 7.49 0.73
CA SER A 100 -11.92 6.26 1.38
C SER A 100 -10.75 5.29 1.55
N PRO A 101 -10.71 4.52 2.65
CA PRO A 101 -9.61 3.56 2.85
C PRO A 101 -9.42 2.59 1.68
N ASN A 102 -10.49 2.14 1.06
CA ASN A 102 -10.42 1.21 -0.07
C ASN A 102 -9.79 1.86 -1.31
N ASN A 103 -10.18 3.11 -1.64
CA ASN A 103 -9.57 3.85 -2.74
C ASN A 103 -8.09 4.14 -2.49
N LEU A 104 -7.75 4.56 -1.28
CA LEU A 104 -6.36 4.82 -0.91
C LEU A 104 -5.51 3.55 -1.03
N ALA A 105 -6.03 2.42 -0.56
CA ALA A 105 -5.33 1.14 -0.67
C ALA A 105 -5.15 0.71 -2.13
N LEU A 106 -6.20 0.83 -2.95
CA LEU A 106 -6.14 0.47 -4.37
C LEU A 106 -5.15 1.32 -5.16
N LYS A 107 -5.04 2.61 -4.83
CA LYS A 107 -4.23 3.55 -5.61
C LYS A 107 -2.81 3.72 -5.09
N ILE A 108 -2.58 3.46 -3.81
CA ILE A 108 -1.28 3.66 -3.18
C ILE A 108 -0.59 2.33 -2.87
N ASN A 109 -1.23 1.45 -2.11
CA ASN A 109 -0.63 0.15 -1.75
C ASN A 109 -0.58 -0.81 -2.93
N TRP A 110 -1.58 -0.79 -3.75
CA TRP A 110 -1.82 -1.73 -4.84
C TRP A 110 -1.95 -1.05 -6.19
#